data_58a2d4ef17712ea5ddce027e7b15cd2c
#
_entry.id   58a2d4ef17712ea5ddce027e7b15cd2c
#
_cell.length_a   1.000
_cell.length_b   1.000
_cell.length_c   1.000
_cell.angle_alpha   90.00
_cell.angle_beta   90.00
_cell.angle_gamma   90.00
#
_symmetry.space_group_name_H-M   'P 1'
#
loop_
_entity.id
_entity.type
_entity.pdbx_description
1 polymer ?
#
loop_
_entity_poly.entity_id
_entity_poly.type
_entity_poly.pdbx_seq_one_letter_code
_entity_poly.pdbx_strand_id
1 'polypeptide(L)'
;LSAGQRQRVALARTLYENRPVVLLDEPFSALDVVTRLRMQDWAARLLCGGTVVLITHDPAEALRLADHAWIVSRQGITPCSLPEAHPPREIDAPETLAAQADLLRRMGLAAPAQVA
;
A
#
# COMPACT_ATOMS: atom_id res chain seq x y z
N LEU A 1 12.40 -21.81 4.57
CA LEU A 1 11.66 -20.83 3.76
C LEU A 1 12.38 -19.49 3.75
N SER A 2 12.39 -18.81 2.59
CA SER A 2 12.85 -17.43 2.49
C SER A 2 11.86 -16.47 3.20
N ALA A 3 12.31 -15.24 3.47
CA ALA A 3 11.44 -14.23 4.04
C ALA A 3 10.23 -13.95 3.15
N GLY A 4 10.43 -13.88 1.83
CA GLY A 4 9.35 -13.69 0.88
C GLY A 4 8.37 -14.85 0.85
N GLN A 5 8.86 -16.08 0.93
CA GLN A 5 8.00 -17.27 1.00
C GLN A 5 7.18 -17.30 2.28
N ARG A 6 7.79 -16.95 3.43
CA ARG A 6 7.06 -16.84 4.70
C ARG A 6 5.99 -15.77 4.63
N GLN A 7 6.30 -14.65 4.01
CA GLN A 7 5.35 -13.55 3.86
C GLN A 7 4.15 -13.95 3.00
N ARG A 8 4.39 -14.67 1.90
CA ARG A 8 3.31 -15.19 1.06
C ARG A 8 2.43 -16.20 1.79
N VAL A 9 3.04 -17.08 2.58
CA VAL A 9 2.27 -18.04 3.40
C VAL A 9 1.43 -17.33 4.44
N ALA A 10 1.97 -16.34 5.13
CA ALA A 10 1.23 -15.56 6.13
C ALA A 10 0.06 -14.83 5.49
N LEU A 11 0.27 -14.23 4.32
CA LEU A 11 -0.79 -13.56 3.59
C LEU A 11 -1.89 -14.54 3.16
N ALA A 12 -1.50 -15.69 2.63
CA ALA A 12 -2.45 -16.74 2.22
C ALA A 12 -3.31 -17.20 3.40
N ARG A 13 -2.72 -17.38 4.58
CA ARG A 13 -3.45 -17.75 5.80
C ARG A 13 -4.47 -16.70 6.17
N THR A 14 -4.07 -15.43 6.17
CA THR A 14 -4.96 -14.31 6.50
C THR A 14 -6.14 -14.27 5.54
N LEU A 15 -5.89 -14.43 4.25
CA LEU A 15 -6.95 -14.40 3.23
C LEU A 15 -7.86 -15.62 3.33
N TYR A 16 -7.31 -16.78 3.68
CA TYR A 16 -8.07 -18.02 3.86
C TYR A 16 -9.05 -17.92 5.02
N GLU A 17 -8.70 -17.21 6.08
CA GLU A 17 -9.55 -17.04 7.26
C GLU A 17 -10.85 -16.28 6.96
N ASN A 18 -10.91 -15.54 5.88
CA ASN A 18 -12.09 -14.83 5.40
C ASN A 18 -12.78 -13.99 6.50
N ARG A 19 -12.00 -13.17 7.18
CA ARG A 19 -12.49 -12.31 8.25
C ARG A 19 -13.09 -11.02 7.68
N PRO A 20 -14.11 -10.45 8.34
CA PRO A 20 -14.70 -9.19 7.86
C PRO A 20 -13.76 -7.99 8.00
N VAL A 21 -12.82 -8.03 8.94
CA VAL A 21 -11.81 -7.00 9.14
C VAL A 21 -10.44 -7.66 9.11
N VAL A 22 -9.56 -7.15 8.26
CA VAL A 22 -8.21 -7.68 8.07
C VAL A 22 -7.20 -6.58 8.30
N LEU A 23 -6.20 -6.86 9.13
CA LEU A 23 -5.08 -5.96 9.37
C LEU A 23 -3.84 -6.54 8.71
N LEU A 24 -3.25 -5.78 7.81
CA LEU A 24 -2.02 -6.16 7.08
C LEU A 24 -0.92 -5.15 7.41
N ASP A 25 0.12 -5.63 8.07
CA ASP A 25 1.26 -4.80 8.45
C ASP A 25 2.47 -5.16 7.58
N GLU A 26 2.81 -4.26 6.66
CA GLU A 26 3.91 -4.45 5.71
C GLU A 26 3.86 -5.82 4.99
N PRO A 27 2.71 -6.20 4.41
CA PRO A 27 2.50 -7.58 3.97
C PRO A 27 3.30 -7.97 2.74
N PHE A 28 3.84 -7.00 1.99
CA PHE A 28 4.54 -7.26 0.73
C PHE A 28 6.01 -6.86 0.78
N SER A 29 6.53 -6.46 1.94
CA SER A 29 7.86 -5.82 2.05
C SER A 29 9.02 -6.73 1.67
N ALA A 30 8.89 -8.04 1.84
CA ALA A 30 9.95 -9.01 1.55
C ALA A 30 9.88 -9.60 0.14
N LEU A 31 8.96 -9.11 -0.69
CA LEU A 31 8.77 -9.62 -2.05
C LEU A 31 9.52 -8.78 -3.07
N ASP A 32 9.99 -9.43 -4.14
CA ASP A 32 10.51 -8.73 -5.29
C ASP A 32 9.40 -7.96 -6.01
N VAL A 33 9.77 -7.04 -6.89
CA VAL A 33 8.83 -6.09 -7.51
C VAL A 33 7.70 -6.81 -8.23
N VAL A 34 8.02 -7.79 -9.07
CA VAL A 34 7.01 -8.49 -9.88
C VAL A 34 6.08 -9.32 -9.00
N THR A 35 6.64 -10.06 -8.07
CA THR A 35 5.85 -10.87 -7.13
C THR A 35 4.96 -9.98 -6.27
N ARG A 36 5.49 -8.84 -5.83
CA ARG A 36 4.72 -7.87 -5.03
C ARG A 36 3.49 -7.40 -5.78
N LEU A 37 3.64 -6.99 -7.03
CA LEU A 37 2.52 -6.52 -7.84
C LEU A 37 1.46 -7.60 -8.04
N ARG A 38 1.89 -8.83 -8.28
CA ARG A 38 0.96 -9.97 -8.42
C ARG A 38 0.22 -10.26 -7.14
N MET A 39 0.90 -10.21 -6.00
CA MET A 39 0.27 -10.44 -4.70
C MET A 39 -0.68 -9.32 -4.32
N GLN A 40 -0.37 -8.09 -4.69
CA GLN A 40 -1.27 -6.96 -4.51
C GLN A 40 -2.56 -7.13 -5.31
N ASP A 41 -2.46 -7.51 -6.58
CA ASP A 41 -3.63 -7.79 -7.42
C ASP A 41 -4.50 -8.88 -6.82
N TRP A 42 -3.86 -9.96 -6.38
CA TRP A 42 -4.54 -11.10 -5.80
C TRP A 42 -5.26 -10.71 -4.49
N ALA A 43 -4.55 -10.01 -3.61
CA ALA A 43 -5.12 -9.54 -2.35
C ALA A 43 -6.29 -8.59 -2.57
N ALA A 44 -6.17 -7.67 -3.52
CA ALA A 44 -7.23 -6.72 -3.83
C ALA A 44 -8.52 -7.43 -4.28
N ARG A 45 -8.38 -8.48 -5.08
CA ARG A 45 -9.54 -9.26 -5.54
C ARG A 45 -10.16 -10.07 -4.42
N LEU A 46 -9.35 -10.72 -3.58
CA LEU A 46 -9.84 -11.58 -2.52
C LEU A 46 -10.42 -10.80 -1.34
N LEU A 47 -9.94 -9.60 -1.09
CA LEU A 47 -10.41 -8.77 0.01
C LEU A 47 -11.48 -7.77 -0.40
N CYS A 48 -11.92 -7.81 -1.65
CA CYS A 48 -12.97 -6.94 -2.15
C CYS A 48 -14.25 -7.13 -1.33
N GLY A 49 -14.84 -6.02 -0.91
CA GLY A 49 -16.08 -6.05 -0.10
C GLY A 49 -15.86 -6.15 1.40
N GLY A 50 -14.63 -6.41 1.86
CA GLY A 50 -14.29 -6.41 3.28
C GLY A 50 -13.66 -5.09 3.71
N THR A 51 -13.35 -5.01 5.00
CA THR A 51 -12.62 -3.88 5.56
C THR A 51 -11.16 -4.29 5.79
N VAL A 52 -10.24 -3.57 5.17
CA VAL A 52 -8.81 -3.86 5.26
C VAL A 52 -8.09 -2.62 5.76
N VAL A 53 -7.25 -2.81 6.77
CA VAL A 53 -6.31 -1.78 7.22
C VAL A 53 -4.92 -2.23 6.79
N LEU A 54 -4.32 -1.45 5.91
CA LEU A 54 -2.99 -1.71 5.37
C LEU A 54 -2.01 -0.71 5.97
N ILE A 55 -0.97 -1.23 6.61
CA ILE A 55 0.14 -0.41 7.11
C ILE A 55 1.32 -0.63 6.18
N THR A 56 1.83 0.45 5.62
CA THR A 56 2.96 0.41 4.70
C THR A 56 3.75 1.72 4.75
N HIS A 57 5.03 1.65 4.47
CA HIS A 57 5.87 2.82 4.25
C HIS A 57 6.09 3.10 2.76
N ASP A 58 5.48 2.31 1.89
CA ASP A 58 5.59 2.46 0.43
C ASP A 58 4.36 3.21 -0.10
N PRO A 59 4.53 4.49 -0.51
CA PRO A 59 3.41 5.26 -1.04
C PRO A 59 2.81 4.68 -2.31
N ALA A 60 3.61 4.03 -3.14
CA ALA A 60 3.11 3.38 -4.35
C ALA A 60 2.09 2.28 -4.02
N GLU A 61 2.36 1.50 -2.98
CA GLU A 61 1.47 0.45 -2.51
C GLU A 61 0.15 1.02 -2.00
N ALA A 62 0.22 2.06 -1.18
CA ALA A 62 -0.97 2.72 -0.66
C ALA A 62 -1.83 3.28 -1.80
N LEU A 63 -1.22 3.96 -2.76
CA LEU A 63 -1.94 4.53 -3.90
C LEU A 63 -2.56 3.47 -4.80
N ARG A 64 -1.93 2.32 -4.91
CA ARG A 64 -2.44 1.24 -5.74
C ARG A 64 -3.66 0.55 -5.12
N LEU A 65 -3.66 0.38 -3.80
CA LEU A 65 -4.60 -0.52 -3.13
C LEU A 65 -5.67 0.17 -2.28
N ALA A 66 -5.43 1.39 -1.80
CA ALA A 66 -6.30 1.97 -0.79
C ALA A 66 -7.48 2.74 -1.38
N ASP A 67 -8.62 2.66 -0.72
CA ASP A 67 -9.76 3.56 -0.95
C ASP A 67 -9.57 4.87 -0.18
N HIS A 68 -8.92 4.79 0.97
CA HIS A 68 -8.59 5.94 1.82
C HIS A 68 -7.18 5.77 2.35
N ALA A 69 -6.47 6.89 2.52
CA ALA A 69 -5.11 6.84 3.03
C ALA A 69 -4.84 8.00 3.99
N TRP A 70 -3.99 7.74 4.97
CA TRP A 70 -3.54 8.73 5.95
C TRP A 70 -2.04 8.63 6.12
N ILE A 71 -1.40 9.78 6.31
CA ILE A 71 0.00 9.82 6.75
C ILE A 71 0.01 9.90 8.26
N VAL A 72 0.73 8.98 8.89
CA VAL A 72 0.95 8.98 10.34
C VAL A 72 2.33 9.56 10.60
N SER A 73 2.39 10.61 11.41
CA SER A 73 3.64 11.27 11.79
C SER A 73 3.62 11.65 13.26
N ARG A 74 4.72 12.23 13.73
CA ARG A 74 4.77 12.73 15.11
C ARG A 74 3.78 13.85 15.37
N GLN A 75 3.36 14.55 14.31
CA GLN A 75 2.39 15.65 14.41
C GLN A 75 0.95 15.18 14.33
N GLY A 76 0.72 13.90 14.14
CA GLY A 76 -0.61 13.34 14.09
C GLY A 76 -0.90 12.56 12.81
N ILE A 77 -2.17 12.45 12.48
CA ILE A 77 -2.68 11.69 11.33
C ILE A 77 -3.29 12.69 10.35
N THR A 78 -2.82 12.65 9.11
CA THR A 78 -3.27 13.58 8.06
C THR A 78 -3.83 12.79 6.89
N PRO A 79 -5.07 13.09 6.43
CA PRO A 79 -5.63 12.41 5.27
C PRO A 79 -4.89 12.79 3.99
N CYS A 80 -4.83 11.84 3.06
CA CYS A 80 -4.24 12.03 1.74
C CYS A 80 -5.31 11.96 0.67
N SER A 81 -5.18 12.79 -0.37
CA SER A 81 -6.03 12.69 -1.55
C SER A 81 -5.58 11.52 -2.42
N LEU A 82 -6.51 10.70 -2.86
CA LEU A 82 -6.25 9.57 -3.74
C LEU A 82 -6.93 9.80 -5.10
N PRO A 83 -6.39 9.21 -6.19
CA PRO A 83 -7.09 9.23 -7.47
C PRO A 83 -8.47 8.58 -7.38
N GLU A 84 -9.39 9.03 -8.22
CA GLU A 84 -10.78 8.53 -8.20
C GLU A 84 -10.92 7.10 -8.69
N ALA A 85 -9.97 6.62 -9.49
CA ALA A 85 -10.01 5.27 -10.03
C ALA A 85 -10.07 4.23 -8.91
N HIS A 86 -10.82 3.15 -9.14
CA HIS A 86 -10.94 2.05 -8.18
C HIS A 86 -9.64 1.25 -8.05
N PRO A 87 -9.30 0.80 -6.82
CA PRO A 87 -8.20 -0.14 -6.65
C PRO A 87 -8.48 -1.50 -7.29
N PRO A 88 -7.44 -2.25 -7.75
CA PRO A 88 -6.06 -1.79 -7.79
C PRO A 88 -5.83 -0.80 -8.93
N ARG A 89 -5.19 0.33 -8.64
CA ARG A 89 -4.94 1.35 -9.65
C ARG A 89 -3.74 0.98 -10.51
N GLU A 90 -3.77 1.43 -11.75
CA GLU A 90 -2.65 1.24 -12.67
C GLU A 90 -1.43 2.02 -12.18
N ILE A 91 -0.27 1.36 -12.14
CA ILE A 91 0.95 1.96 -11.61
C ILE A 91 1.49 3.09 -12.50
N ASP A 92 1.17 3.06 -13.77
CA ASP A 92 1.66 4.02 -14.77
C ASP A 92 0.62 5.07 -15.16
N ALA A 93 -0.56 5.05 -14.57
CA ALA A 93 -1.57 6.07 -14.83
C ALA A 93 -1.05 7.45 -14.39
N PRO A 94 -1.23 8.50 -15.21
CA PRO A 94 -0.71 9.83 -14.86
C PRO A 94 -1.19 10.33 -13.50
N GLU A 95 -2.45 10.08 -13.16
CA GLU A 95 -3.04 10.48 -11.88
C GLU A 95 -2.36 9.78 -10.70
N THR A 96 -2.03 8.51 -10.88
CA THR A 96 -1.35 7.72 -9.84
C THR A 96 0.08 8.21 -9.66
N LEU A 97 0.79 8.47 -10.74
CA LEU A 97 2.15 8.98 -10.69
C LEU A 97 2.21 10.36 -10.04
N ALA A 98 1.27 11.24 -10.38
CA ALA A 98 1.20 12.57 -9.78
C ALA A 98 0.88 12.50 -8.28
N ALA A 99 -0.05 11.65 -7.89
CA ALA A 99 -0.41 11.44 -6.49
C ALA A 99 0.75 10.85 -5.70
N GLN A 100 1.52 9.94 -6.30
CA GLN A 100 2.71 9.37 -5.67
C GLN A 100 3.77 10.43 -5.41
N ALA A 101 4.01 11.29 -6.37
CA ALA A 101 4.97 12.39 -6.22
C ALA A 101 4.56 13.35 -5.09
N ASP A 102 3.27 13.69 -5.02
CA ASP A 102 2.75 14.54 -3.97
C ASP A 102 2.89 13.89 -2.59
N LEU A 103 2.56 12.61 -2.50
CA LEU A 103 2.65 11.86 -1.26
C LEU A 103 4.10 11.77 -0.77
N LEU A 104 5.04 11.52 -1.66
CA LEU A 104 6.46 11.48 -1.32
C LEU A 104 6.95 12.84 -0.79
N ARG A 105 6.48 13.94 -1.37
CA ARG A 105 6.82 15.27 -0.86
C ARG A 105 6.29 15.47 0.55
N ARG A 106 5.06 15.07 0.81
CA ARG A 106 4.46 15.15 2.15
C ARG A 106 5.18 14.29 3.17
N MET A 107 5.73 13.17 2.73
CA MET A 107 6.52 12.28 3.58
C MET A 107 7.96 12.77 3.78
N GLY A 108 8.34 13.87 3.14
CA GLY A 108 9.62 14.50 3.35
C GLY A 108 10.64 14.30 2.22
N LEU A 109 10.23 13.77 1.07
CA LEU A 109 11.16 13.60 -0.04
C LEU A 109 11.78 14.91 -0.49
N ALA A 110 11.05 16.01 -0.38
CA ALA A 110 11.56 17.35 -0.74
C ALA A 110 12.52 17.91 0.29
N ALA A 111 12.55 17.35 1.51
CA ALA A 111 13.42 17.83 2.58
C ALA A 111 14.92 17.78 2.26
N PRO A 112 15.44 16.84 1.43
CA PRO A 112 16.87 16.82 1.10
C PRO A 112 17.42 18.12 0.60
N ALA A 113 16.62 18.89 -0.12
CA ALA A 113 17.03 20.19 -0.62
C ALA A 113 17.32 21.18 0.51
N GLN A 114 16.75 20.96 1.68
CA GLN A 114 16.90 21.81 2.85
C GLN A 114 18.07 21.40 3.73
N VAL A 115 18.54 20.18 3.56
CA VAL A 115 19.64 19.64 4.34
C VAL A 115 20.97 20.27 3.95
N ALA A 116 21.05 20.69 2.73
CA ALA A 116 22.22 21.38 2.23
C ALA A 116 22.38 22.79 2.83
#